data_8e0ce0b5a117cad668e10b35fc81a813
#
_entry.id   8e0ce0b5a117cad668e10b35fc81a813
#
_cell.length_a   1.000
_cell.length_b   1.000
_cell.length_c   1.000
_cell.angle_alpha   90.00
_cell.angle_beta   90.00
_cell.angle_gamma   90.00
#
_symmetry.space_group_name_H-M   'P 1'
#
loop_
_entity.id
_entity.type
_entity.pdbx_description
1 polymer ?
#
loop_
_entity_poly.entity_id
_entity_poly.type
_entity_poly.pdbx_seq_one_letter_code
_entity_poly.pdbx_strand_id
1 'polypeptide(L)'
;MPDHTRRLGLASLAAIAFIFLSPAAARAQSTSAARAAARAEMEMRQRMLWDLDKLKRERPARAPDTRPAYNEVAEEFQQLQLVNYTLAGVADPKAPLDYARIRKESAEVRKRATRLKSYLSLPEVEESRKPDKAAEIQTPEALRSAVGKLDALVNSFAWNPVFQRPNVVDLEQSTKASRDLAGIIIISEQIRKSAEELGKSVAKK
;
A
#
# COMPACT_ATOMS: atom_id res chain seq x y z
N MET A 1 28.41 24.19 -80.16
CA MET A 1 29.77 23.60 -80.11
C MET A 1 30.19 23.54 -78.67
N PRO A 2 30.91 22.52 -78.31
CA PRO A 2 30.52 21.19 -77.85
C PRO A 2 30.86 21.10 -76.33
N ASP A 3 30.74 20.15 -75.55
CA ASP A 3 30.89 18.72 -75.61
C ASP A 3 30.56 18.13 -74.23
N HIS A 4 29.99 16.99 -74.30
CA HIS A 4 30.23 15.76 -73.57
C HIS A 4 30.82 15.84 -72.16
N THR A 5 30.16 15.25 -71.19
CA THR A 5 30.54 13.87 -70.79
C THR A 5 29.54 13.31 -69.79
N ARG A 6 29.08 12.11 -70.11
CA ARG A 6 28.45 11.08 -69.28
C ARG A 6 29.33 10.78 -68.06
N ARG A 7 28.71 10.61 -66.87
CA ARG A 7 29.12 9.52 -66.00
C ARG A 7 27.91 9.02 -65.23
N LEU A 8 27.66 7.78 -65.46
CA LEU A 8 26.85 6.86 -64.66
C LEU A 8 27.48 6.75 -63.25
N GLY A 9 26.64 6.73 -62.24
CA GLY A 9 27.08 6.49 -60.88
C GLY A 9 25.93 6.01 -60.02
N LEU A 10 25.67 4.71 -60.09
CA LEU A 10 25.27 3.81 -59.04
C LEU A 10 24.19 4.27 -58.02
N ALA A 11 23.06 3.62 -58.17
CA ALA A 11 22.01 3.48 -57.19
C ALA A 11 22.55 2.91 -55.85
N SER A 12 22.44 3.67 -54.77
CA SER A 12 22.55 3.16 -53.41
C SER A 12 21.13 3.01 -52.88
N LEU A 13 20.61 1.81 -52.93
CA LEU A 13 19.45 1.36 -52.22
C LEU A 13 19.79 1.33 -50.73
N ALA A 14 19.51 2.39 -50.00
CA ALA A 14 19.49 2.34 -48.54
C ALA A 14 18.16 1.67 -48.13
N ALA A 15 18.26 0.37 -47.84
CA ALA A 15 17.19 -0.37 -47.18
C ALA A 15 17.00 0.18 -45.77
N ILE A 16 15.99 1.04 -45.59
CA ILE A 16 15.51 1.45 -44.29
C ILE A 16 14.76 0.23 -43.72
N ALA A 17 15.47 -0.54 -42.91
CA ALA A 17 14.83 -1.55 -42.05
C ALA A 17 14.00 -0.83 -41.01
N PHE A 18 12.70 -0.70 -41.27
CA PHE A 18 11.70 -0.35 -40.27
C PHE A 18 11.67 -1.51 -39.25
N ILE A 19 12.40 -1.36 -38.16
CA ILE A 19 12.26 -2.20 -36.99
C ILE A 19 10.88 -1.84 -36.42
N PHE A 20 9.88 -2.64 -36.76
CA PHE A 20 8.61 -2.67 -36.06
C PHE A 20 8.87 -3.07 -34.61
N LEU A 21 9.15 -2.10 -33.76
CA LEU A 21 9.14 -2.30 -32.32
C LEU A 21 7.69 -2.60 -31.93
N SER A 22 7.36 -3.87 -31.81
CA SER A 22 6.03 -4.33 -31.46
C SER A 22 5.61 -3.71 -30.11
N PRO A 23 4.44 -3.02 -30.03
CA PRO A 23 3.97 -2.42 -28.78
C PRO A 23 3.73 -3.46 -27.65
N ALA A 24 3.72 -4.75 -28.00
CA ALA A 24 3.68 -5.85 -27.04
C ALA A 24 4.95 -5.96 -26.19
N ALA A 25 6.14 -5.65 -26.74
CA ALA A 25 7.39 -5.69 -25.99
C ALA A 25 7.47 -4.58 -24.92
N ALA A 26 6.97 -3.40 -25.25
CA ALA A 26 6.92 -2.29 -24.30
C ALA A 26 5.98 -2.54 -23.11
N ARG A 27 4.85 -3.23 -23.34
CA ARG A 27 3.94 -3.64 -22.26
C ARG A 27 4.52 -4.76 -21.38
N ALA A 28 5.28 -5.69 -21.94
CA ALA A 28 5.95 -6.74 -21.18
C ALA A 28 7.05 -6.16 -20.28
N GLN A 29 7.76 -5.14 -20.71
CA GLN A 29 8.79 -4.47 -19.90
C GLN A 29 8.17 -3.65 -18.76
N SER A 30 7.05 -2.97 -18.99
CA SER A 30 6.36 -2.22 -17.93
C SER A 30 5.81 -3.15 -16.82
N THR A 31 5.32 -4.32 -17.18
CA THR A 31 4.86 -5.33 -16.21
C THR A 31 6.01 -5.98 -15.45
N SER A 32 7.18 -6.15 -16.07
CA SER A 32 8.37 -6.68 -15.39
C SER A 32 8.95 -5.68 -14.39
N ALA A 33 9.02 -4.40 -14.75
CA ALA A 33 9.45 -3.33 -13.86
C ALA A 33 8.50 -3.16 -12.67
N ALA A 34 7.19 -3.19 -12.90
CA ALA A 34 6.19 -3.13 -11.83
C ALA A 34 6.29 -4.34 -10.88
N ARG A 35 6.54 -5.54 -11.42
CA ARG A 35 6.77 -6.74 -10.61
C ARG A 35 8.08 -6.68 -9.83
N ALA A 36 9.14 -6.12 -10.42
CA ALA A 36 10.42 -5.92 -9.74
C ALA A 36 10.28 -4.90 -8.60
N ALA A 37 9.56 -3.79 -8.81
CA ALA A 37 9.28 -2.81 -7.78
C ALA A 37 8.45 -3.40 -6.62
N ALA A 38 7.41 -4.19 -6.93
CA ALA A 38 6.62 -4.87 -5.92
C ALA A 38 7.43 -5.90 -5.10
N ARG A 39 8.36 -6.63 -5.76
CA ARG A 39 9.28 -7.53 -5.06
C ARG A 39 10.26 -6.77 -4.15
N ALA A 40 10.85 -5.69 -4.65
CA ALA A 40 11.76 -4.86 -3.86
C ALA A 40 11.06 -4.25 -2.63
N GLU A 41 9.81 -3.82 -2.79
CA GLU A 41 9.00 -3.32 -1.68
C GLU A 41 8.69 -4.43 -0.66
N MET A 42 8.38 -5.62 -1.12
CA MET A 42 8.13 -6.79 -0.27
C MET A 42 9.39 -7.20 0.51
N GLU A 43 10.56 -7.24 -0.17
CA GLU A 43 11.84 -7.54 0.47
C GLU A 43 12.21 -6.48 1.51
N MET A 44 11.93 -5.21 1.22
CA MET A 44 12.18 -4.11 2.14
C MET A 44 11.28 -4.23 3.39
N ARG A 45 9.99 -4.54 3.21
CA ARG A 45 9.06 -4.84 4.32
C ARG A 45 9.53 -6.03 5.15
N GLN A 46 10.00 -7.08 4.50
CA GLN A 46 10.53 -8.29 5.18
C GLN A 46 11.80 -7.98 5.98
N ARG A 47 12.74 -7.21 5.44
CA ARG A 47 13.94 -6.77 6.15
C ARG A 47 13.59 -5.93 7.37
N MET A 48 12.65 -4.99 7.23
CA MET A 48 12.17 -4.17 8.36
C MET A 48 11.57 -5.02 9.48
N LEU A 49 10.75 -6.01 9.14
CA LEU A 49 10.19 -6.95 10.12
C LEU A 49 11.30 -7.75 10.82
N TRP A 50 12.33 -8.14 10.08
CA TRP A 50 13.47 -8.88 10.60
C TRP A 50 14.34 -8.03 11.52
N ASP A 51 14.57 -6.75 11.15
CA ASP A 51 15.31 -5.80 11.98
C ASP A 51 14.56 -5.48 13.28
N LEU A 52 13.23 -5.37 13.23
CA LEU A 52 12.40 -5.21 14.42
C LEU A 52 12.46 -6.45 15.35
N ASP A 53 12.45 -7.64 14.78
CA ASP A 53 12.59 -8.89 15.56
C ASP A 53 14.01 -9.03 16.13
N LYS A 54 15.04 -8.62 15.39
CA LYS A 54 16.42 -8.57 15.85
C LYS A 54 16.58 -7.59 17.02
N LEU A 55 16.05 -6.37 16.90
CA LEU A 55 16.05 -5.37 17.98
C LEU A 55 15.32 -5.87 19.23
N LYS A 56 14.28 -6.69 19.06
CA LYS A 56 13.56 -7.33 20.15
C LYS A 56 14.42 -8.37 20.87
N ARG A 57 15.25 -9.13 20.14
CA ARG A 57 16.12 -10.19 20.70
C ARG A 57 17.41 -9.64 21.31
N GLU A 58 17.96 -8.56 20.75
CA GLU A 58 19.23 -7.97 21.22
C GLU A 58 19.04 -7.05 22.44
N ARG A 59 17.80 -6.83 22.88
CA ARG A 59 17.53 -6.02 24.06
C ARG A 59 18.01 -6.77 25.32
N PRO A 60 19.03 -6.27 26.05
CA PRO A 60 19.42 -6.91 27.30
C PRO A 60 18.21 -6.99 28.23
N ALA A 61 18.09 -8.10 28.97
CA ALA A 61 17.03 -8.31 29.96
C ALA A 61 17.10 -7.16 31.00
N ARG A 62 16.43 -6.06 30.67
CA ARG A 62 16.29 -4.91 31.55
C ARG A 62 15.20 -5.26 32.56
N ALA A 63 15.39 -4.83 33.80
CA ALA A 63 14.42 -4.97 34.88
C ALA A 63 12.98 -4.82 34.39
N PRO A 64 12.00 -5.51 35.00
CA PRO A 64 10.64 -5.53 34.52
C PRO A 64 10.18 -4.09 34.28
N ASP A 65 10.28 -3.70 33.01
CA ASP A 65 9.86 -2.37 32.58
C ASP A 65 8.33 -2.41 32.71
N THR A 66 7.81 -1.56 33.55
CA THR A 66 6.38 -1.31 33.75
C THR A 66 5.68 -0.82 32.47
N ARG A 67 6.26 -1.06 31.30
CA ARG A 67 5.69 -0.78 29.98
C ARG A 67 5.35 -2.09 29.26
N PRO A 68 4.29 -2.81 29.67
CA PRO A 68 3.73 -3.85 28.81
C PRO A 68 3.38 -3.30 27.41
N ALA A 69 3.16 -1.98 27.33
CA ALA A 69 2.80 -1.26 26.14
C ALA A 69 3.77 -1.36 24.95
N TYR A 70 5.09 -1.45 25.13
CA TYR A 70 6.00 -1.40 23.97
C TYR A 70 5.97 -2.68 23.12
N ASN A 71 5.99 -3.84 23.75
CA ASN A 71 5.92 -5.11 23.03
C ASN A 71 4.55 -5.28 22.38
N GLU A 72 3.49 -4.88 23.08
CA GLU A 72 2.13 -4.91 22.56
C GLU A 72 1.96 -3.94 21.38
N VAL A 73 2.52 -2.73 21.47
CA VAL A 73 2.52 -1.76 20.36
C VAL A 73 3.25 -2.33 19.14
N ALA A 74 4.44 -2.92 19.35
CA ALA A 74 5.21 -3.49 18.26
C ALA A 74 4.47 -4.67 17.61
N GLU A 75 3.82 -5.51 18.40
CA GLU A 75 3.02 -6.63 17.90
C GLU A 75 1.80 -6.13 17.11
N GLU A 76 1.02 -5.21 17.66
CA GLU A 76 -0.15 -4.64 16.95
C GLU A 76 0.26 -3.95 15.66
N PHE A 77 1.42 -3.29 15.64
CA PHE A 77 1.97 -2.64 14.46
C PHE A 77 2.36 -3.65 13.36
N GLN A 78 3.02 -4.74 13.73
CA GLN A 78 3.35 -5.82 12.80
C GLN A 78 2.10 -6.50 12.26
N GLN A 79 1.14 -6.79 13.13
CA GLN A 79 -0.12 -7.42 12.74
C GLN A 79 -0.94 -6.53 11.83
N LEU A 80 -0.98 -5.21 12.08
CA LEU A 80 -1.65 -4.25 11.19
C LEU A 80 -1.10 -4.34 9.77
N GLN A 81 0.24 -4.34 9.63
CA GLN A 81 0.89 -4.42 8.32
C GLN A 81 0.63 -5.76 7.62
N LEU A 82 0.70 -6.87 8.36
CA LEU A 82 0.48 -8.22 7.82
C LEU A 82 -0.95 -8.38 7.29
N VAL A 83 -1.93 -7.96 8.10
CA VAL A 83 -3.35 -8.04 7.70
C VAL A 83 -3.65 -7.12 6.53
N ASN A 84 -3.07 -5.91 6.51
CA ASN A 84 -3.19 -5.00 5.38
C ASN A 84 -2.60 -5.58 4.09
N TYR A 85 -1.44 -6.21 4.18
CA TYR A 85 -0.83 -6.90 3.03
C TYR A 85 -1.74 -8.01 2.49
N THR A 86 -2.33 -8.81 3.39
CA THR A 86 -3.28 -9.85 3.03
C THR A 86 -4.51 -9.29 2.33
N LEU A 87 -5.06 -8.18 2.86
CA LEU A 87 -6.22 -7.49 2.31
C LEU A 87 -5.93 -6.93 0.91
N ALA A 88 -4.77 -6.30 0.72
CA ALA A 88 -4.33 -5.79 -0.57
C ALA A 88 -4.22 -6.93 -1.62
N GLY A 89 -3.72 -8.09 -1.22
CA GLY A 89 -3.63 -9.26 -2.10
C GLY A 89 -4.99 -9.82 -2.52
N VAL A 90 -6.01 -9.77 -1.65
CA VAL A 90 -7.38 -10.22 -1.97
C VAL A 90 -8.09 -9.24 -2.91
N ALA A 91 -7.66 -8.00 -2.95
CA ALA A 91 -8.21 -6.98 -3.84
C ALA A 91 -7.50 -6.89 -5.20
N ASP A 92 -6.66 -7.86 -5.58
CA ASP A 92 -5.96 -7.89 -6.88
C ASP A 92 -6.98 -7.74 -8.03
N PRO A 93 -6.76 -6.80 -8.98
CA PRO A 93 -7.65 -6.59 -10.12
C PRO A 93 -7.87 -7.84 -11.00
N LYS A 94 -6.93 -8.77 -10.99
CA LYS A 94 -6.95 -9.99 -11.82
C LYS A 94 -7.70 -11.15 -11.19
N ALA A 95 -8.02 -11.06 -9.90
CA ALA A 95 -8.70 -12.11 -9.17
C ALA A 95 -10.17 -11.73 -8.87
N PRO A 96 -11.10 -12.70 -8.78
CA PRO A 96 -12.43 -12.44 -8.26
C PRO A 96 -12.34 -11.96 -6.81
N LEU A 97 -13.22 -11.02 -6.43
CA LEU A 97 -13.25 -10.50 -5.06
C LEU A 97 -13.86 -11.53 -4.10
N ASP A 98 -13.12 -11.88 -3.08
CA ASP A 98 -13.63 -12.61 -1.93
C ASP A 98 -14.15 -11.61 -0.87
N TYR A 99 -15.45 -11.30 -0.98
CA TYR A 99 -16.10 -10.32 -0.09
C TYR A 99 -16.08 -10.76 1.38
N ALA A 100 -16.17 -12.07 1.65
CA ALA A 100 -16.14 -12.58 3.02
C ALA A 100 -14.76 -12.35 3.65
N ARG A 101 -13.70 -12.62 2.91
CA ARG A 101 -12.31 -12.38 3.33
C ARG A 101 -12.02 -10.89 3.47
N ILE A 102 -12.43 -10.06 2.50
CA ILE A 102 -12.27 -8.60 2.58
C ILE A 102 -12.93 -8.06 3.85
N ARG A 103 -14.17 -8.48 4.15
CA ARG A 103 -14.88 -8.10 5.36
C ARG A 103 -14.11 -8.49 6.62
N LYS A 104 -13.58 -9.71 6.68
CA LYS A 104 -12.83 -10.22 7.83
C LYS A 104 -11.53 -9.44 8.05
N GLU A 105 -10.73 -9.31 6.99
CA GLU A 105 -9.42 -8.67 7.09
C GLU A 105 -9.56 -7.16 7.38
N SER A 106 -10.54 -6.47 6.79
CA SER A 106 -10.79 -5.06 7.10
C SER A 106 -11.26 -4.83 8.54
N ALA A 107 -12.03 -5.76 9.12
CA ALA A 107 -12.39 -5.72 10.54
C ALA A 107 -11.15 -5.89 11.44
N GLU A 108 -10.20 -6.77 11.08
CA GLU A 108 -8.95 -6.93 11.81
C GLU A 108 -8.06 -5.68 11.69
N VAL A 109 -7.91 -5.09 10.50
CA VAL A 109 -7.20 -3.80 10.33
C VAL A 109 -7.77 -2.75 11.28
N ARG A 110 -9.09 -2.57 11.29
CA ARG A 110 -9.76 -1.62 12.18
C ARG A 110 -9.45 -1.89 13.66
N LYS A 111 -9.54 -3.14 14.08
CA LYS A 111 -9.28 -3.56 15.46
C LYS A 111 -7.84 -3.22 15.88
N ARG A 112 -6.84 -3.55 15.03
CA ARG A 112 -5.44 -3.25 15.28
C ARG A 112 -5.17 -1.76 15.33
N ALA A 113 -5.70 -1.01 14.37
CA ALA A 113 -5.59 0.45 14.34
C ALA A 113 -6.21 1.12 15.57
N THR A 114 -7.37 0.61 16.05
CA THR A 114 -8.02 1.13 17.25
C THR A 114 -7.17 0.88 18.50
N ARG A 115 -6.55 -0.30 18.62
CA ARG A 115 -5.63 -0.60 19.73
C ARG A 115 -4.39 0.29 19.68
N LEU A 116 -3.79 0.45 18.50
CA LEU A 116 -2.66 1.36 18.33
C LEU A 116 -3.03 2.80 18.72
N LYS A 117 -4.24 3.26 18.38
CA LYS A 117 -4.73 4.58 18.81
C LYS A 117 -4.78 4.70 20.33
N SER A 118 -5.15 3.64 21.05
CA SER A 118 -5.20 3.66 22.51
C SER A 118 -3.82 3.56 23.18
N TYR A 119 -2.83 2.94 22.51
CA TYR A 119 -1.48 2.77 23.05
C TYR A 119 -0.55 3.93 22.75
N LEU A 120 -0.76 4.57 21.60
CA LEU A 120 0.06 5.69 21.15
C LEU A 120 -0.54 7.01 21.67
N SER A 121 0.23 7.74 22.46
CA SER A 121 -0.14 9.09 22.92
C SER A 121 0.03 10.10 21.79
N LEU A 122 -0.70 9.92 20.69
CA LEU A 122 -0.68 10.84 19.57
C LEU A 122 -1.60 12.03 19.87
N PRO A 123 -1.30 13.23 19.30
CA PRO A 123 -2.16 14.39 19.44
C PRO A 123 -3.61 14.09 19.00
N GLU A 124 -4.58 14.57 19.74
CA GLU A 124 -5.96 14.53 19.25
C GLU A 124 -6.07 15.43 18.02
N VAL A 125 -6.49 14.83 16.94
CA VAL A 125 -6.88 15.57 15.75
C VAL A 125 -8.37 15.78 15.85
N GLU A 126 -8.80 17.05 15.92
CA GLU A 126 -10.20 17.36 15.72
C GLU A 126 -10.63 16.66 14.43
N GLU A 127 -11.60 15.78 14.53
CA GLU A 127 -12.26 15.17 13.37
C GLU A 127 -13.01 16.27 12.61
N SER A 128 -12.26 17.24 12.09
CA SER A 128 -12.77 18.45 11.41
C SER A 128 -13.43 18.12 10.07
N ARG A 129 -13.45 16.87 9.69
CA ARG A 129 -14.33 16.36 8.66
C ARG A 129 -15.10 15.17 9.24
N LYS A 130 -16.37 15.43 9.52
CA LYS A 130 -17.38 14.38 9.30
C LYS A 130 -16.98 13.75 7.96
N PRO A 131 -16.73 12.42 7.90
CA PRO A 131 -16.36 11.81 6.63
C PRO A 131 -17.33 12.40 5.60
N ASP A 132 -16.79 13.13 4.62
CA ASP A 132 -17.60 13.58 3.48
C ASP A 132 -18.44 12.38 3.16
N LYS A 133 -19.78 12.51 3.14
CA LYS A 133 -20.76 11.41 3.02
C LYS A 133 -20.09 10.33 2.22
N ALA A 134 -19.59 9.31 2.92
CA ALA A 134 -18.51 8.46 2.42
C ALA A 134 -18.94 8.07 1.03
N ALA A 135 -18.13 8.37 0.03
CA ALA A 135 -18.48 8.04 -1.35
C ALA A 135 -18.84 6.56 -1.30
N GLU A 136 -20.14 6.30 -1.39
CA GLU A 136 -20.73 5.03 -1.04
C GLU A 136 -20.05 4.00 -1.94
N ILE A 137 -19.26 3.12 -1.33
CA ILE A 137 -18.51 2.10 -2.06
C ILE A 137 -19.52 1.05 -2.53
N GLN A 138 -20.18 1.34 -3.65
CA GLN A 138 -21.29 0.55 -4.18
C GLN A 138 -20.87 -0.44 -5.28
N THR A 139 -19.65 -0.33 -5.78
CA THR A 139 -19.16 -1.17 -6.86
C THR A 139 -17.90 -1.94 -6.48
N PRO A 140 -17.64 -3.09 -7.10
CA PRO A 140 -16.41 -3.86 -6.89
C PRO A 140 -15.15 -3.04 -7.16
N GLU A 141 -15.17 -2.16 -8.16
CA GLU A 141 -14.03 -1.30 -8.54
C GLU A 141 -13.79 -0.23 -7.46
N ALA A 142 -14.87 0.38 -6.94
CA ALA A 142 -14.78 1.33 -5.83
C ALA A 142 -14.25 0.64 -4.56
N LEU A 143 -14.63 -0.61 -4.32
CA LEU A 143 -14.10 -1.39 -3.19
C LEU A 143 -12.60 -1.66 -3.34
N ARG A 144 -12.13 -2.03 -4.53
CA ARG A 144 -10.68 -2.18 -4.81
C ARG A 144 -9.93 -0.87 -4.61
N SER A 145 -10.48 0.23 -5.11
CA SER A 145 -9.90 1.58 -4.91
C SER A 145 -9.81 1.95 -3.44
N ALA A 146 -10.83 1.64 -2.65
CA ALA A 146 -10.83 1.88 -1.21
C ALA A 146 -9.77 1.06 -0.46
N VAL A 147 -9.57 -0.21 -0.85
CA VAL A 147 -8.49 -1.06 -0.32
C VAL A 147 -7.12 -0.47 -0.68
N GLY A 148 -6.93 0.03 -1.89
CA GLY A 148 -5.69 0.71 -2.27
C GLY A 148 -5.43 1.99 -1.46
N LYS A 149 -6.48 2.77 -1.16
CA LYS A 149 -6.36 3.95 -0.27
C LYS A 149 -6.01 3.54 1.16
N LEU A 150 -6.60 2.47 1.66
CA LEU A 150 -6.26 1.92 2.98
C LEU A 150 -4.80 1.48 3.04
N ASP A 151 -4.31 0.77 2.01
CA ASP A 151 -2.90 0.35 1.92
C ASP A 151 -1.97 1.57 1.94
N ALA A 152 -2.27 2.61 1.18
CA ALA A 152 -1.49 3.86 1.18
C ALA A 152 -1.45 4.54 2.56
N LEU A 153 -2.57 4.55 3.30
CA LEU A 153 -2.62 5.10 4.65
C LEU A 153 -1.83 4.27 5.66
N VAL A 154 -1.94 2.94 5.60
CA VAL A 154 -1.17 2.04 6.46
C VAL A 154 0.32 2.21 6.21
N ASN A 155 0.74 2.32 4.95
CA ASN A 155 2.12 2.59 4.59
C ASN A 155 2.57 3.97 5.09
N SER A 156 1.77 5.03 4.88
CA SER A 156 2.08 6.38 5.37
C SER A 156 2.25 6.41 6.89
N PHE A 157 1.39 5.71 7.62
CA PHE A 157 1.48 5.56 9.06
C PHE A 157 2.73 4.77 9.47
N ALA A 158 2.96 3.61 8.85
CA ALA A 158 4.06 2.72 9.18
C ALA A 158 5.45 3.35 8.94
N TRP A 159 5.57 4.17 7.91
CA TRP A 159 6.81 4.86 7.55
C TRP A 159 6.92 6.26 8.12
N ASN A 160 6.04 6.63 9.05
CA ASN A 160 6.11 7.97 9.64
C ASN A 160 7.41 8.15 10.43
N PRO A 161 8.18 9.24 10.19
CA PRO A 161 9.45 9.51 10.87
C PRO A 161 9.36 9.55 12.39
N VAL A 162 8.20 9.82 12.97
CA VAL A 162 7.98 9.83 14.42
C VAL A 162 8.29 8.48 15.08
N PHE A 163 8.10 7.38 14.36
CA PHE A 163 8.40 6.04 14.87
C PHE A 163 9.86 5.63 14.67
N GLN A 164 10.58 6.33 13.79
CA GLN A 164 11.98 6.06 13.48
C GLN A 164 12.94 6.82 14.39
N ARG A 165 12.49 7.94 14.98
CA ARG A 165 13.30 8.84 15.82
C ARG A 165 12.65 9.06 17.18
N PRO A 166 12.71 8.07 18.09
CA PRO A 166 11.96 8.12 19.35
C PRO A 166 12.35 9.24 20.30
N ASN A 167 13.48 9.91 20.05
CA ASN A 167 14.00 11.00 20.90
C ASN A 167 13.68 12.40 20.32
N VAL A 168 12.98 12.49 19.20
CA VAL A 168 12.60 13.76 18.58
C VAL A 168 11.09 13.91 18.67
N VAL A 169 10.65 14.93 19.40
CA VAL A 169 9.23 15.30 19.43
C VAL A 169 8.96 16.19 18.22
N ASP A 170 8.40 15.60 17.18
CA ASP A 170 7.94 16.28 15.98
C ASP A 170 6.41 16.33 15.97
N LEU A 171 5.86 17.50 16.30
CA LEU A 171 4.41 17.69 16.40
C LEU A 171 3.70 17.50 15.05
N GLU A 172 4.33 17.91 13.95
CA GLU A 172 3.76 17.77 12.61
C GLU A 172 3.66 16.28 12.24
N GLN A 173 4.73 15.52 12.41
CA GLN A 173 4.76 14.10 12.13
C GLN A 173 3.84 13.31 13.08
N SER A 174 3.77 13.68 14.33
CA SER A 174 2.84 13.08 15.31
C SER A 174 1.38 13.34 14.92
N THR A 175 1.07 14.57 14.49
CA THR A 175 -0.27 14.94 14.01
C THR A 175 -0.61 14.20 12.72
N LYS A 176 0.35 14.04 11.80
CA LYS A 176 0.19 13.25 10.58
C LYS A 176 -0.09 11.79 10.91
N ALA A 177 0.68 11.18 11.80
CA ALA A 177 0.46 9.80 12.25
C ALA A 177 -0.95 9.62 12.85
N SER A 178 -1.40 10.58 13.65
CA SER A 178 -2.75 10.57 14.23
C SER A 178 -3.84 10.61 13.16
N ARG A 179 -3.70 11.47 12.14
CA ARG A 179 -4.64 11.55 11.01
C ARG A 179 -4.65 10.28 10.19
N ASP A 180 -3.48 9.74 9.86
CA ASP A 180 -3.36 8.49 9.10
C ASP A 180 -4.07 7.35 9.84
N LEU A 181 -3.85 7.24 11.16
CA LEU A 181 -4.46 6.21 11.99
C LEU A 181 -5.99 6.37 12.09
N ALA A 182 -6.48 7.58 12.23
CA ALA A 182 -7.91 7.87 12.19
C ALA A 182 -8.51 7.51 10.81
N GLY A 183 -7.82 7.85 9.72
CA GLY A 183 -8.20 7.48 8.35
C GLY A 183 -8.26 5.97 8.15
N ILE A 184 -7.28 5.22 8.66
CA ILE A 184 -7.25 3.75 8.62
C ILE A 184 -8.51 3.17 9.30
N ILE A 185 -8.87 3.66 10.49
CA ILE A 185 -10.05 3.20 11.25
C ILE A 185 -11.34 3.45 10.45
N ILE A 186 -11.47 4.64 9.86
CA ILE A 186 -12.67 5.02 9.10
C ILE A 186 -12.80 4.20 7.81
N ILE A 187 -11.74 4.16 7.00
CA ILE A 187 -11.77 3.49 5.69
C ILE A 187 -11.94 1.98 5.86
N SER A 188 -11.28 1.37 6.84
CA SER A 188 -11.43 -0.08 7.10
C SER A 188 -12.87 -0.45 7.48
N GLU A 189 -13.58 0.41 8.23
CA GLU A 189 -15.00 0.19 8.55
C GLU A 189 -15.89 0.35 7.32
N GLN A 190 -15.59 1.32 6.43
CA GLN A 190 -16.33 1.50 5.17
C GLN A 190 -16.15 0.28 4.27
N ILE A 191 -14.92 -0.19 4.07
CA ILE A 191 -14.61 -1.40 3.30
C ILE A 191 -15.37 -2.60 3.87
N ARG A 192 -15.37 -2.78 5.20
CA ARG A 192 -16.08 -3.88 5.86
C ARG A 192 -17.56 -3.89 5.53
N LYS A 193 -18.22 -2.73 5.68
CA LYS A 193 -19.66 -2.58 5.40
C LYS A 193 -19.98 -2.83 3.93
N SER A 194 -19.23 -2.22 3.04
CA SER A 194 -19.45 -2.35 1.59
C SER A 194 -19.18 -3.76 1.09
N ALA A 195 -18.15 -4.44 1.62
CA ALA A 195 -17.90 -5.84 1.30
C ALA A 195 -19.05 -6.75 1.77
N GLU A 196 -19.67 -6.45 2.92
CA GLU A 196 -20.85 -7.17 3.38
C GLU A 196 -22.05 -6.97 2.46
N GLU A 197 -22.33 -5.74 2.03
CA GLU A 197 -23.46 -5.41 1.16
C GLU A 197 -23.29 -5.99 -0.25
N LEU A 198 -22.11 -5.81 -0.84
CA LEU A 198 -21.79 -6.38 -2.15
C LEU A 198 -21.82 -7.91 -2.13
N GLY A 199 -21.30 -8.55 -1.09
CA GLY A 199 -21.38 -9.99 -0.92
C GLY A 199 -22.80 -10.52 -0.85
N LYS A 200 -23.71 -9.83 -0.13
CA LYS A 200 -25.14 -10.17 -0.08
C LYS A 200 -25.83 -10.01 -1.43
N SER A 201 -25.44 -9.00 -2.21
CA SER A 201 -26.04 -8.76 -3.55
C SER A 201 -25.65 -9.84 -4.56
N VAL A 202 -24.40 -10.35 -4.48
CA VAL A 202 -23.93 -11.46 -5.33
C VAL A 202 -24.59 -12.78 -4.95
N ALA A 203 -24.80 -13.06 -3.68
CA ALA A 203 -25.43 -14.30 -3.21
C ALA A 203 -26.93 -14.40 -3.54
N LYS A 204 -27.58 -13.30 -3.93
CA LYS A 204 -28.99 -13.25 -4.31
C LYS A 204 -29.25 -13.42 -5.81
N LYS A 205 -28.21 -13.41 -6.61
CA LYS A 205 -28.26 -13.66 -8.07
C LYS A 205 -27.95 -15.10 -8.39
#